data_7cceec03d3729f02cfeef330051a7bb3
#
_entry.id   7cceec03d3729f02cfeef330051a7bb3
#
_cell.length_a   1.000
_cell.length_b   1.000
_cell.length_c   1.000
_cell.angle_alpha   90.00
_cell.angle_beta   90.00
_cell.angle_gamma   90.00
#
_symmetry.space_group_name_H-M   'P 1'
#
loop_
_entity.id
_entity.type
_entity.pdbx_description
1 polymer ?
#
loop_
_entity_poly.entity_id
_entity_poly.type
_entity_poly.pdbx_seq_one_letter_code
_entity_poly.pdbx_strand_id
1 'polypeptide(L)'
;MHLQVDNVSKRFGSGSASKLVLENISFDLHAGEFLALVGSSGSGKSTVMRLIAGLDRPSAGVISIDGVPVRGPGSDRGMVFQKYSLYPWLTAAQNVAFGMELQGRTREEIRERTSYFLEVVGLADAARRLPRELSGGMQQRVAIARALAAEPKVLLLDEPFGALDIQIRESMQEFLHQLWRQTGLTALLITHDLEEALLLANRVHILAPSPGRIVRTVAVDLDRSSMAHLRVSPDFLALREELAQCLRGLEPALLR
;
A
#
# COMPACT_ATOMS: atom_id res chain seq x y z
N MET A 1 1.59 -16.14 -9.47
CA MET A 1 2.21 -14.86 -9.04
C MET A 1 1.36 -13.75 -9.59
N HIS A 2 0.92 -12.81 -8.75
CA HIS A 2 0.13 -11.67 -9.23
C HIS A 2 1.01 -10.48 -9.61
N LEU A 3 2.05 -10.19 -8.82
CA LEU A 3 3.01 -9.13 -9.12
C LEU A 3 4.42 -9.73 -9.09
N GLN A 4 5.23 -9.39 -10.08
CA GLN A 4 6.64 -9.74 -10.13
C GLN A 4 7.47 -8.48 -10.41
N VAL A 5 8.46 -8.25 -9.58
CA VAL A 5 9.47 -7.21 -9.73
C VAL A 5 10.81 -7.92 -9.93
N ASP A 6 11.43 -7.77 -11.09
CA ASP A 6 12.63 -8.53 -11.47
C ASP A 6 13.79 -7.59 -11.84
N ASN A 7 14.83 -7.61 -10.99
CA ASN A 7 16.09 -6.86 -11.15
C ASN A 7 15.88 -5.36 -11.45
N VAL A 8 14.86 -4.76 -10.82
CA VAL A 8 14.47 -3.38 -11.08
C VAL A 8 15.46 -2.41 -10.47
N SER A 9 15.99 -1.52 -11.30
CA SER A 9 16.83 -0.39 -10.89
C SER A 9 16.23 0.92 -11.39
N LYS A 10 16.41 2.00 -10.62
CA LYS A 10 15.95 3.34 -10.99
C LYS A 10 17.01 4.39 -10.76
N ARG A 11 17.27 5.15 -11.82
CA ARG A 11 18.10 6.37 -11.81
C ARG A 11 17.26 7.58 -12.13
N PHE A 12 17.54 8.70 -11.49
CA PHE A 12 16.98 10.01 -11.83
C PHE A 12 18.11 10.95 -12.28
N GLY A 13 17.77 11.87 -13.15
CA GLY A 13 18.74 12.80 -13.75
C GLY A 13 19.48 12.17 -14.94
N SER A 14 20.37 12.94 -15.56
CA SER A 14 21.17 12.56 -16.73
C SER A 14 22.64 12.94 -16.54
N GLY A 15 23.53 12.24 -17.24
CA GLY A 15 24.98 12.50 -17.20
C GLY A 15 25.58 12.37 -15.79
N SER A 16 26.46 13.29 -15.42
CA SER A 16 27.15 13.31 -14.13
C SER A 16 26.24 13.59 -12.93
N ALA A 17 25.04 14.14 -13.16
CA ALA A 17 24.03 14.38 -12.12
C ALA A 17 23.08 13.18 -11.89
N SER A 18 23.33 12.04 -12.55
CA SER A 18 22.52 10.84 -12.41
C SER A 18 22.66 10.22 -11.03
N LYS A 19 21.54 10.13 -10.27
CA LYS A 19 21.47 9.50 -8.95
C LYS A 19 20.79 8.15 -9.03
N LEU A 20 21.47 7.09 -8.61
CA LEU A 20 20.88 5.77 -8.43
C LEU A 20 20.04 5.77 -7.15
N VAL A 21 18.72 5.54 -7.28
CA VAL A 21 17.77 5.55 -6.17
C VAL A 21 17.40 4.14 -5.76
N LEU A 22 17.23 3.23 -6.73
CA LEU A 22 16.95 1.82 -6.48
C LEU A 22 17.95 0.97 -7.24
N GLU A 23 18.39 -0.12 -6.65
CA GLU A 23 19.34 -1.05 -7.24
C GLU A 23 18.91 -2.50 -7.05
N ASN A 24 18.70 -3.19 -8.17
CA ASN A 24 18.43 -4.62 -8.26
C ASN A 24 17.31 -5.09 -7.30
N ILE A 25 16.20 -4.37 -7.27
CA ILE A 25 15.03 -4.76 -6.50
C ILE A 25 14.37 -5.95 -7.18
N SER A 26 14.26 -7.06 -6.44
CA SER A 26 13.57 -8.26 -6.91
C SER A 26 12.68 -8.84 -5.80
N PHE A 27 11.40 -9.02 -6.08
CA PHE A 27 10.44 -9.72 -5.25
C PHE A 27 9.21 -10.11 -6.04
N ASP A 28 8.44 -10.99 -5.46
CA ASP A 28 7.14 -11.44 -5.96
C ASP A 28 6.04 -11.17 -4.92
N LEU A 29 4.81 -11.11 -5.37
CA LEU A 29 3.61 -11.02 -4.55
C LEU A 29 2.57 -12.01 -5.09
N HIS A 30 2.16 -12.95 -4.24
CA HIS A 30 1.19 -13.98 -4.60
C HIS A 30 -0.25 -13.48 -4.46
N ALA A 31 -1.19 -14.17 -5.13
CA ALA A 31 -2.61 -13.88 -4.96
C ALA A 31 -3.04 -14.05 -3.50
N GLY A 32 -3.77 -13.08 -2.96
CA GLY A 32 -4.22 -13.07 -1.57
C GLY A 32 -3.13 -12.76 -0.53
N GLU A 33 -1.90 -12.51 -0.95
CA GLU A 33 -0.80 -12.14 -0.05
C GLU A 33 -0.86 -10.65 0.29
N PHE A 34 -0.54 -10.35 1.55
CA PHE A 34 -0.29 -8.99 2.03
C PHE A 34 1.20 -8.84 2.31
N LEU A 35 1.90 -8.08 1.47
CA LEU A 35 3.33 -7.81 1.58
C LEU A 35 3.56 -6.39 2.10
N ALA A 36 4.48 -6.20 3.04
CA ALA A 36 4.94 -4.88 3.45
C ALA A 36 6.39 -4.62 3.01
N LEU A 37 6.63 -3.40 2.52
CA LEU A 37 7.95 -2.88 2.24
C LEU A 37 8.27 -1.78 3.25
N VAL A 38 9.22 -2.04 4.15
CA VAL A 38 9.59 -1.15 5.25
C VAL A 38 11.00 -0.59 5.03
N GLY A 39 11.22 0.65 5.44
CA GLY A 39 12.53 1.27 5.37
C GLY A 39 12.50 2.72 5.86
N SER A 40 13.66 3.30 6.12
CA SER A 40 13.79 4.70 6.52
C SER A 40 13.31 5.68 5.45
N SER A 41 13.12 6.94 5.82
CA SER A 41 12.80 8.00 4.85
C SER A 41 13.92 8.10 3.80
N GLY A 42 13.54 8.24 2.52
CA GLY A 42 14.50 8.32 1.43
C GLY A 42 15.09 6.98 0.96
N SER A 43 14.67 5.83 1.50
CA SER A 43 15.13 4.52 1.03
C SER A 43 14.62 4.11 -0.37
N GLY A 44 13.68 4.88 -0.94
CA GLY A 44 13.14 4.61 -2.27
C GLY A 44 11.80 3.88 -2.30
N LYS A 45 11.14 3.66 -1.16
CA LYS A 45 9.83 2.94 -1.06
C LYS A 45 8.78 3.51 -2.02
N SER A 46 8.53 4.82 -1.95
CA SER A 46 7.55 5.48 -2.85
C SER A 46 8.00 5.42 -4.32
N THR A 47 9.31 5.31 -4.60
CA THR A 47 9.80 5.07 -5.96
C THR A 47 9.41 3.67 -6.43
N VAL A 48 9.60 2.63 -5.61
CA VAL A 48 9.14 1.26 -5.92
C VAL A 48 7.64 1.27 -6.21
N MET A 49 6.85 1.91 -5.35
CA MET A 49 5.39 2.03 -5.52
C MET A 49 5.02 2.69 -6.86
N ARG A 50 5.65 3.82 -7.19
CA ARG A 50 5.40 4.55 -8.44
C ARG A 50 5.74 3.73 -9.68
N LEU A 51 6.82 2.93 -9.62
CA LEU A 51 7.21 2.02 -10.69
C LEU A 51 6.16 0.91 -10.88
N ILE A 52 5.68 0.30 -9.79
CA ILE A 52 4.65 -0.74 -9.83
C ILE A 52 3.32 -0.14 -10.32
N ALA A 53 2.95 1.04 -9.87
CA ALA A 53 1.75 1.74 -10.33
C ALA A 53 1.82 2.15 -11.81
N GLY A 54 3.01 2.07 -12.44
CA GLY A 54 3.23 2.52 -13.82
C GLY A 54 3.25 4.05 -13.96
N LEU A 55 3.38 4.78 -12.85
CA LEU A 55 3.51 6.26 -12.83
C LEU A 55 4.93 6.71 -13.22
N ASP A 56 5.87 5.77 -13.18
CA ASP A 56 7.26 5.96 -13.61
C ASP A 56 7.76 4.68 -14.27
N ARG A 57 8.91 4.74 -14.94
CA ARG A 57 9.50 3.59 -15.64
C ARG A 57 10.81 3.20 -14.96
N PRO A 58 11.11 1.90 -14.82
CA PRO A 58 12.41 1.45 -14.36
C PRO A 58 13.50 1.84 -15.36
N SER A 59 14.72 2.06 -14.86
CA SER A 59 15.89 2.28 -15.71
C SER A 59 16.49 0.95 -16.20
N ALA A 60 16.28 -0.13 -15.45
CA ALA A 60 16.62 -1.50 -15.79
C ALA A 60 15.66 -2.46 -15.05
N GLY A 61 15.56 -3.69 -15.54
CA GLY A 61 14.65 -4.70 -14.99
C GLY A 61 13.23 -4.56 -15.52
N VAL A 62 12.33 -5.42 -15.03
CA VAL A 62 10.95 -5.51 -15.49
C VAL A 62 10.01 -5.65 -14.29
N ILE A 63 8.84 -5.02 -14.40
CA ILE A 63 7.71 -5.23 -13.48
C ILE A 63 6.57 -5.82 -14.31
N SER A 64 5.95 -6.89 -13.82
CA SER A 64 4.82 -7.53 -14.50
C SER A 64 3.70 -7.88 -13.52
N ILE A 65 2.46 -7.88 -14.03
CA ILE A 65 1.27 -8.38 -13.32
C ILE A 65 0.69 -9.51 -14.17
N ASP A 66 0.54 -10.69 -13.56
CA ASP A 66 0.15 -11.94 -14.24
C ASP A 66 0.96 -12.19 -15.53
N GLY A 67 2.26 -11.92 -15.49
CA GLY A 67 3.17 -12.08 -16.63
C GLY A 67 3.09 -10.97 -17.68
N VAL A 68 2.18 -9.99 -17.52
CA VAL A 68 2.06 -8.85 -18.45
C VAL A 68 2.93 -7.67 -17.95
N PRO A 69 3.90 -7.20 -18.74
CA PRO A 69 4.77 -6.08 -18.33
C PRO A 69 3.99 -4.79 -18.10
N VAL A 70 4.29 -4.10 -16.98
CA VAL A 70 3.76 -2.79 -16.64
C VAL A 70 4.41 -1.73 -17.53
N ARG A 71 3.61 -1.10 -18.41
CA ARG A 71 4.08 -0.05 -19.33
C ARG A 71 3.56 1.35 -18.97
N GLY A 72 2.57 1.43 -18.08
CA GLY A 72 1.93 2.67 -17.64
C GLY A 72 0.87 2.39 -16.58
N PRO A 73 0.12 3.39 -16.12
CA PRO A 73 -1.02 3.19 -15.23
C PRO A 73 -2.05 2.23 -15.82
N GLY A 74 -2.70 1.43 -14.98
CA GLY A 74 -3.69 0.45 -15.41
C GLY A 74 -4.72 0.17 -14.32
N SER A 75 -5.91 -0.30 -14.72
CA SER A 75 -7.01 -0.64 -13.81
C SER A 75 -6.76 -1.91 -13.00
N ASP A 76 -5.76 -2.71 -13.37
CA ASP A 76 -5.29 -3.90 -12.66
C ASP A 76 -4.57 -3.55 -11.33
N ARG A 77 -4.31 -2.26 -11.07
CA ARG A 77 -3.67 -1.74 -9.86
C ARG A 77 -4.50 -0.61 -9.25
N GLY A 78 -4.98 -0.84 -8.03
CA GLY A 78 -5.58 0.22 -7.21
C GLY A 78 -4.49 0.90 -6.37
N MET A 79 -4.50 2.22 -6.27
CA MET A 79 -3.53 2.94 -5.45
C MET A 79 -4.23 3.83 -4.44
N VAL A 80 -3.80 3.71 -3.18
CA VAL A 80 -4.20 4.58 -2.07
C VAL A 80 -2.96 5.36 -1.65
N PHE A 81 -3.03 6.68 -1.79
CA PHE A 81 -1.93 7.58 -1.48
C PHE A 81 -1.95 8.00 0.00
N GLN A 82 -0.83 8.44 0.52
CA GLN A 82 -0.66 8.99 1.86
C GLN A 82 -1.63 10.17 2.14
N LYS A 83 -1.79 11.06 1.17
CA LYS A 83 -2.87 12.06 1.17
C LYS A 83 -4.02 11.47 0.38
N TYR A 84 -5.16 11.27 0.98
CA TYR A 84 -6.34 10.52 0.49
C TYR A 84 -6.71 10.75 -0.97
N SER A 85 -6.25 11.84 -1.59
CA SER A 85 -6.38 12.19 -3.02
C SER A 85 -7.81 12.06 -3.53
N LEU A 86 -8.81 12.31 -2.67
CA LEU A 86 -10.20 12.37 -3.09
C LEU A 86 -10.43 13.61 -3.94
N TYR A 87 -11.29 13.49 -4.92
CA TYR A 87 -11.75 14.64 -5.72
C TYR A 87 -12.64 15.52 -4.84
N PRO A 88 -12.24 16.74 -4.48
CA PRO A 88 -12.92 17.55 -3.46
C PRO A 88 -14.31 18.05 -3.88
N TRP A 89 -14.59 18.03 -5.18
CA TRP A 89 -15.89 18.41 -5.77
C TRP A 89 -16.84 17.23 -5.97
N LEU A 90 -16.40 16.00 -5.74
CA LEU A 90 -17.21 14.79 -5.82
C LEU A 90 -17.61 14.33 -4.42
N THR A 91 -18.83 13.82 -4.28
CA THR A 91 -19.28 13.16 -3.06
C THR A 91 -18.51 11.86 -2.81
N ALA A 92 -18.68 11.25 -1.62
CA ALA A 92 -18.09 9.94 -1.31
C ALA A 92 -18.48 8.89 -2.36
N ALA A 93 -19.78 8.80 -2.69
CA ALA A 93 -20.27 7.88 -3.71
C ALA A 93 -19.68 8.15 -5.09
N GLN A 94 -19.60 9.41 -5.52
CA GLN A 94 -19.01 9.78 -6.80
C GLN A 94 -17.50 9.51 -6.84
N ASN A 95 -16.78 9.69 -5.73
CA ASN A 95 -15.38 9.30 -5.64
C ASN A 95 -15.22 7.79 -5.85
N VAL A 96 -16.05 6.96 -5.22
CA VAL A 96 -16.01 5.49 -5.39
C VAL A 96 -16.37 5.09 -6.82
N ALA A 97 -17.37 5.73 -7.42
CA ALA A 97 -17.85 5.45 -8.77
C ALA A 97 -16.84 5.79 -9.87
N PHE A 98 -16.00 6.79 -9.64
CA PHE A 98 -15.17 7.42 -10.66
C PHE A 98 -14.32 6.47 -11.51
N GLY A 99 -13.66 5.50 -10.89
CA GLY A 99 -12.83 4.53 -11.61
C GLY A 99 -13.65 3.62 -12.53
N MET A 100 -14.85 3.23 -12.10
CA MET A 100 -15.76 2.39 -12.86
C MET A 100 -16.38 3.16 -14.06
N GLU A 101 -16.64 4.46 -13.89
CA GLU A 101 -17.09 5.34 -14.98
C GLU A 101 -16.03 5.41 -16.10
N LEU A 102 -14.75 5.56 -15.72
CA LEU A 102 -13.64 5.57 -16.70
C LEU A 102 -13.46 4.21 -17.39
N GLN A 103 -13.84 3.11 -16.74
CA GLN A 103 -13.84 1.76 -17.33
C GLN A 103 -15.03 1.55 -18.30
N GLY A 104 -15.97 2.49 -18.39
CA GLY A 104 -17.16 2.38 -19.24
C GLY A 104 -18.19 1.36 -18.74
N ARG A 105 -18.22 1.08 -17.43
CA ARG A 105 -19.23 0.17 -16.84
C ARG A 105 -20.63 0.77 -16.94
N THR A 106 -21.64 -0.08 -16.92
CA THR A 106 -23.04 0.35 -16.96
C THR A 106 -23.42 1.13 -15.70
N ARG A 107 -24.41 2.00 -15.81
CA ARG A 107 -24.92 2.80 -14.67
C ARG A 107 -25.44 1.90 -13.54
N GLU A 108 -25.98 0.76 -13.87
CA GLU A 108 -26.51 -0.19 -12.90
C GLU A 108 -25.38 -0.85 -12.10
N GLU A 109 -24.36 -1.38 -12.78
CA GLU A 109 -23.15 -1.94 -12.14
C GLU A 109 -22.46 -0.90 -11.25
N ILE A 110 -22.29 0.34 -11.73
CA ILE A 110 -21.67 1.41 -10.96
C ILE A 110 -22.48 1.68 -9.68
N ARG A 111 -23.81 1.77 -9.77
CA ARG A 111 -24.68 2.02 -8.61
C ARG A 111 -24.58 0.90 -7.59
N GLU A 112 -24.72 -0.35 -8.01
CA GLU A 112 -24.67 -1.53 -7.13
C GLU A 112 -23.33 -1.65 -6.43
N ARG A 113 -22.24 -1.55 -7.18
CA ARG A 113 -20.88 -1.65 -6.62
C ARG A 113 -20.53 -0.49 -5.70
N THR A 114 -20.95 0.73 -6.06
CA THR A 114 -20.73 1.91 -5.21
C THR A 114 -21.45 1.73 -3.86
N SER A 115 -22.71 1.28 -3.88
CA SER A 115 -23.47 0.98 -2.66
C SER A 115 -22.77 -0.10 -1.84
N TYR A 116 -22.40 -1.21 -2.48
CA TYR A 116 -21.70 -2.32 -1.83
C TYR A 116 -20.39 -1.88 -1.16
N PHE A 117 -19.52 -1.15 -1.86
CA PHE A 117 -18.25 -0.74 -1.28
C PHE A 117 -18.41 0.32 -0.19
N LEU A 118 -19.41 1.21 -0.28
CA LEU A 118 -19.72 2.14 0.81
C LEU A 118 -20.26 1.42 2.05
N GLU A 119 -21.03 0.36 1.89
CA GLU A 119 -21.45 -0.51 2.99
C GLU A 119 -20.27 -1.25 3.61
N VAL A 120 -19.41 -1.87 2.79
CA VAL A 120 -18.21 -2.59 3.23
C VAL A 120 -17.29 -1.70 4.07
N VAL A 121 -17.14 -0.42 3.69
CA VAL A 121 -16.32 0.54 4.47
C VAL A 121 -17.08 1.25 5.58
N GLY A 122 -18.36 0.92 5.80
CA GLY A 122 -19.20 1.50 6.85
C GLY A 122 -19.56 2.97 6.63
N LEU A 123 -19.76 3.39 5.38
CA LEU A 123 -20.00 4.78 4.99
C LEU A 123 -21.28 4.96 4.12
N ALA A 124 -22.22 4.02 4.16
CA ALA A 124 -23.47 4.13 3.41
C ALA A 124 -24.20 5.45 3.70
N ASP A 125 -24.31 5.84 4.97
CA ASP A 125 -24.97 7.08 5.42
C ASP A 125 -24.21 8.36 5.01
N ALA A 126 -22.94 8.23 4.66
CA ALA A 126 -22.09 9.34 4.25
C ALA A 126 -21.93 9.46 2.72
N ALA A 127 -22.65 8.66 1.93
CA ALA A 127 -22.54 8.56 0.48
C ALA A 127 -22.64 9.91 -0.25
N ARG A 128 -23.46 10.84 0.25
CA ARG A 128 -23.73 12.16 -0.34
C ARG A 128 -22.81 13.26 0.18
N ARG A 129 -21.95 12.99 1.18
CA ARG A 129 -21.05 14.00 1.75
C ARG A 129 -19.86 14.27 0.84
N LEU A 130 -19.42 15.52 0.82
CA LEU A 130 -18.17 15.91 0.17
C LEU A 130 -16.97 15.56 1.07
N PRO A 131 -15.75 15.42 0.53
CA PRO A 131 -14.55 15.11 1.32
C PRO A 131 -14.34 16.05 2.51
N ARG A 132 -14.60 17.35 2.38
CA ARG A 132 -14.49 18.32 3.48
C ARG A 132 -15.45 18.09 4.66
N GLU A 133 -16.49 17.28 4.46
CA GLU A 133 -17.51 16.94 5.46
C GLU A 133 -17.23 15.58 6.12
N LEU A 134 -16.10 14.94 5.75
CA LEU A 134 -15.67 13.65 6.26
C LEU A 134 -14.45 13.81 7.16
N SER A 135 -14.39 13.02 8.24
CA SER A 135 -13.15 12.91 9.04
C SER A 135 -12.01 12.28 8.22
N GLY A 136 -10.76 12.41 8.68
CA GLY A 136 -9.60 11.80 8.00
C GLY A 136 -9.76 10.30 7.79
N GLY A 137 -10.21 9.56 8.81
CA GLY A 137 -10.47 8.12 8.70
C GLY A 137 -11.59 7.79 7.72
N MET A 138 -12.66 8.61 7.67
CA MET A 138 -13.71 8.44 6.67
C MET A 138 -13.19 8.69 5.25
N GLN A 139 -12.37 9.73 5.05
CA GLN A 139 -11.74 10.00 3.74
C GLN A 139 -10.85 8.83 3.31
N GLN A 140 -10.08 8.25 4.24
CA GLN A 140 -9.27 7.07 3.98
C GLN A 140 -10.12 5.87 3.55
N ARG A 141 -11.21 5.60 4.24
CA ARG A 141 -12.15 4.53 3.88
C ARG A 141 -12.75 4.74 2.48
N VAL A 142 -13.13 5.97 2.13
CA VAL A 142 -13.58 6.30 0.76
C VAL A 142 -12.48 6.07 -0.27
N ALA A 143 -11.22 6.44 0.03
CA ALA A 143 -10.09 6.20 -0.88
C ALA A 143 -9.84 4.71 -1.11
N ILE A 144 -9.96 3.88 -0.06
CA ILE A 144 -9.87 2.42 -0.16
C ILE A 144 -11.04 1.87 -0.99
N ALA A 145 -12.28 2.28 -0.70
CA ALA A 145 -13.47 1.87 -1.45
C ALA A 145 -13.35 2.23 -2.94
N ARG A 146 -12.87 3.43 -3.26
CA ARG A 146 -12.61 3.87 -4.65
C ARG A 146 -11.60 2.96 -5.35
N ALA A 147 -10.50 2.62 -4.67
CA ALA A 147 -9.49 1.76 -5.25
C ALA A 147 -10.01 0.34 -5.50
N LEU A 148 -10.80 -0.21 -4.58
CA LEU A 148 -11.37 -1.56 -4.66
C LEU A 148 -12.53 -1.67 -5.66
N ALA A 149 -13.34 -0.63 -5.81
CA ALA A 149 -14.48 -0.62 -6.72
C ALA A 149 -14.08 -0.86 -8.18
N ALA A 150 -12.86 -0.47 -8.54
CA ALA A 150 -12.30 -0.73 -9.87
C ALA A 150 -11.83 -2.18 -10.09
N GLU A 151 -11.94 -3.07 -9.08
CA GLU A 151 -11.49 -4.47 -9.11
C GLU A 151 -10.02 -4.66 -9.49
N PRO A 152 -9.11 -4.01 -8.79
CA PRO A 152 -7.70 -4.18 -9.07
C PRO A 152 -7.23 -5.58 -8.69
N LYS A 153 -6.23 -6.12 -9.42
CA LYS A 153 -5.54 -7.34 -9.04
C LYS A 153 -4.64 -7.14 -7.83
N VAL A 154 -4.06 -5.94 -7.70
CA VAL A 154 -3.16 -5.57 -6.60
C VAL A 154 -3.56 -4.20 -6.05
N LEU A 155 -3.73 -4.12 -4.73
CA LEU A 155 -3.91 -2.86 -4.01
C LEU A 155 -2.56 -2.34 -3.51
N LEU A 156 -2.22 -1.15 -3.90
CA LEU A 156 -1.00 -0.45 -3.51
C LEU A 156 -1.33 0.60 -2.44
N LEU A 157 -0.70 0.50 -1.26
CA LEU A 157 -0.96 1.34 -0.10
C LEU A 157 0.32 2.12 0.25
N ASP A 158 0.37 3.41 -0.03
CA ASP A 158 1.54 4.28 0.24
C ASP A 158 1.32 5.07 1.53
N GLU A 159 1.92 4.60 2.63
CA GLU A 159 1.82 5.16 3.99
C GLU A 159 0.37 5.52 4.39
N PRO A 160 -0.60 4.58 4.28
CA PRO A 160 -2.02 4.90 4.33
C PRO A 160 -2.49 5.41 5.69
N PHE A 161 -1.72 5.25 6.74
CA PHE A 161 -2.11 5.64 8.11
C PHE A 161 -1.33 6.83 8.66
N GLY A 162 -0.33 7.35 7.91
CA GLY A 162 0.60 8.36 8.39
C GLY A 162 -0.04 9.70 8.80
N ALA A 163 -1.21 10.04 8.24
CA ALA A 163 -1.92 11.29 8.53
C ALA A 163 -3.04 11.15 9.58
N LEU A 164 -3.22 9.95 10.17
CA LEU A 164 -4.29 9.65 11.12
C LEU A 164 -3.79 9.78 12.57
N ASP A 165 -4.67 10.23 13.46
CA ASP A 165 -4.43 10.12 14.90
C ASP A 165 -4.41 8.63 15.35
N ILE A 166 -3.91 8.39 16.56
CA ILE A 166 -3.65 7.03 17.06
C ILE A 166 -4.91 6.16 17.05
N GLN A 167 -6.03 6.67 17.55
CA GLN A 167 -7.26 5.86 17.69
C GLN A 167 -7.86 5.53 16.31
N ILE A 168 -7.89 6.51 15.41
CA ILE A 168 -8.37 6.30 14.04
C ILE A 168 -7.44 5.36 13.29
N ARG A 169 -6.12 5.47 13.48
CA ARG A 169 -5.11 4.58 12.89
C ARG A 169 -5.36 3.12 13.27
N GLU A 170 -5.52 2.83 14.56
CA GLU A 170 -5.79 1.48 15.06
C GLU A 170 -7.08 0.91 14.46
N SER A 171 -8.16 1.68 14.49
CA SER A 171 -9.43 1.28 13.86
C SER A 171 -9.30 1.01 12.36
N MET A 172 -8.47 1.78 11.66
CA MET A 172 -8.24 1.60 10.22
C MET A 172 -7.34 0.39 9.91
N GLN A 173 -6.38 0.08 10.76
CA GLN A 173 -5.56 -1.14 10.65
C GLN A 173 -6.42 -2.39 10.85
N GLU A 174 -7.28 -2.40 11.88
CA GLU A 174 -8.24 -3.49 12.09
C GLU A 174 -9.21 -3.64 10.92
N PHE A 175 -9.78 -2.53 10.43
CA PHE A 175 -10.65 -2.51 9.27
C PHE A 175 -9.95 -3.11 8.03
N LEU A 176 -8.73 -2.66 7.71
CA LEU A 176 -8.00 -3.14 6.54
C LEU A 176 -7.64 -4.63 6.65
N HIS A 177 -7.29 -5.09 7.85
CA HIS A 177 -7.04 -6.52 8.11
C HIS A 177 -8.29 -7.37 7.92
N GLN A 178 -9.44 -6.93 8.46
CA GLN A 178 -10.71 -7.63 8.27
C GLN A 178 -11.11 -7.68 6.80
N LEU A 179 -10.98 -6.55 6.10
CA LEU A 179 -11.25 -6.47 4.66
C LEU A 179 -10.37 -7.44 3.88
N TRP A 180 -9.07 -7.47 4.15
CA TRP A 180 -8.14 -8.42 3.51
C TRP A 180 -8.54 -9.88 3.76
N ARG A 181 -8.87 -10.24 5.01
CA ARG A 181 -9.33 -11.60 5.35
C ARG A 181 -10.61 -12.01 4.64
N GLN A 182 -11.56 -11.08 4.49
CA GLN A 182 -12.84 -11.35 3.87
C GLN A 182 -12.77 -11.45 2.35
N THR A 183 -11.91 -10.66 1.73
CA THR A 183 -11.88 -10.51 0.28
C THR A 183 -10.76 -11.31 -0.41
N GLY A 184 -9.77 -11.79 0.31
CA GLY A 184 -8.57 -12.39 -0.27
C GLY A 184 -7.76 -11.40 -1.12
N LEU A 185 -7.85 -10.11 -0.82
CA LEU A 185 -7.18 -9.02 -1.52
C LEU A 185 -5.66 -9.23 -1.55
N THR A 186 -5.05 -9.03 -2.72
CA THR A 186 -3.59 -8.94 -2.84
C THR A 186 -3.15 -7.51 -2.58
N ALA A 187 -2.26 -7.28 -1.61
CA ALA A 187 -1.88 -5.92 -1.20
C ALA A 187 -0.37 -5.75 -1.01
N LEU A 188 0.14 -4.60 -1.43
CA LEU A 188 1.48 -4.11 -1.12
C LEU A 188 1.37 -2.84 -0.28
N LEU A 189 1.86 -2.91 0.95
CA LEU A 189 1.94 -1.78 1.88
C LEU A 189 3.34 -1.19 1.86
N ILE A 190 3.44 0.11 1.71
CA ILE A 190 4.64 0.86 2.02
C ILE A 190 4.41 1.61 3.33
N THR A 191 5.33 1.42 4.27
CA THR A 191 5.30 2.12 5.54
C THR A 191 6.72 2.27 6.11
N HIS A 192 6.89 3.20 7.03
CA HIS A 192 8.08 3.28 7.88
C HIS A 192 7.80 2.72 9.29
N ASP A 193 6.58 2.31 9.56
CA ASP A 193 6.14 1.78 10.85
C ASP A 193 6.17 0.24 10.82
N LEU A 194 7.03 -0.34 11.68
CA LEU A 194 7.16 -1.79 11.83
C LEU A 194 5.90 -2.43 12.40
N GLU A 195 5.18 -1.73 13.28
CA GLU A 195 3.95 -2.29 13.86
C GLU A 195 2.89 -2.46 12.78
N GLU A 196 2.70 -1.46 11.92
CA GLU A 196 1.78 -1.58 10.78
C GLU A 196 2.13 -2.77 9.88
N ALA A 197 3.42 -2.93 9.56
CA ALA A 197 3.88 -4.02 8.72
C ALA A 197 3.61 -5.40 9.37
N LEU A 198 3.91 -5.57 10.66
CA LEU A 198 3.73 -6.83 11.37
C LEU A 198 2.26 -7.16 11.64
N LEU A 199 1.42 -6.14 11.86
CA LEU A 199 -0.02 -6.33 12.07
C LEU A 199 -0.74 -6.79 10.82
N LEU A 200 -0.32 -6.32 9.64
CA LEU A 200 -1.07 -6.49 8.40
C LEU A 200 -0.46 -7.52 7.45
N ALA A 201 0.87 -7.57 7.33
CA ALA A 201 1.52 -8.32 6.26
C ALA A 201 1.85 -9.77 6.64
N ASN A 202 1.80 -10.67 5.65
CA ASN A 202 2.31 -12.04 5.76
C ASN A 202 3.83 -12.09 5.60
N ARG A 203 4.38 -11.12 4.87
CA ARG A 203 5.81 -11.03 4.58
C ARG A 203 6.24 -9.57 4.60
N VAL A 204 7.41 -9.31 5.17
CA VAL A 204 8.00 -7.98 5.29
C VAL A 204 9.35 -7.97 4.57
N HIS A 205 9.53 -7.01 3.68
CA HIS A 205 10.82 -6.69 3.09
C HIS A 205 11.40 -5.43 3.73
N ILE A 206 12.66 -5.49 4.12
CA ILE A 206 13.40 -4.32 4.62
C ILE A 206 14.23 -3.74 3.49
N LEU A 207 14.00 -2.45 3.21
CA LEU A 207 14.67 -1.68 2.19
C LEU A 207 15.74 -0.80 2.83
N ALA A 208 17.03 -1.07 2.53
CA ALA A 208 18.14 -0.20 2.90
C ALA A 208 18.14 1.08 2.06
N PRO A 209 18.64 2.22 2.60
CA PRO A 209 18.76 3.47 1.86
C PRO A 209 20.01 3.54 0.97
N SER A 210 19.96 4.36 -0.06
CA SER A 210 21.08 4.98 -0.79
C SER A 210 22.14 4.05 -1.39
N PRO A 211 21.87 3.28 -2.42
CA PRO A 211 20.60 3.09 -3.12
C PRO A 211 19.71 2.10 -2.41
N GLY A 212 18.38 2.21 -2.64
CA GLY A 212 17.41 1.29 -2.10
C GLY A 212 17.67 -0.13 -2.58
N ARG A 213 17.86 -1.07 -1.62
CA ARG A 213 18.02 -2.51 -1.85
C ARG A 213 17.23 -3.29 -0.82
N ILE A 214 16.65 -4.40 -1.22
CA ILE A 214 16.05 -5.34 -0.24
C ILE A 214 17.20 -6.08 0.43
N VAL A 215 17.36 -5.87 1.73
CA VAL A 215 18.44 -6.47 2.54
C VAL A 215 17.96 -7.61 3.40
N ARG A 216 16.67 -7.68 3.66
CA ARG A 216 16.06 -8.73 4.48
C ARG A 216 14.63 -8.98 4.06
N THR A 217 14.24 -10.24 4.10
CA THR A 217 12.85 -10.71 3.93
C THR A 217 12.49 -11.55 5.12
N VAL A 218 11.33 -11.29 5.72
CA VAL A 218 10.84 -12.01 6.90
C VAL A 218 9.41 -12.46 6.64
N ALA A 219 9.14 -13.74 6.83
CA ALA A 219 7.78 -14.26 6.92
C ALA A 219 7.19 -13.91 8.29
N VAL A 220 5.96 -13.43 8.30
CA VAL A 220 5.26 -13.02 9.53
C VAL A 220 4.15 -14.00 9.81
N ASP A 221 4.48 -15.00 10.61
CA ASP A 221 3.55 -16.05 11.08
C ASP A 221 3.11 -15.73 12.52
N LEU A 222 2.18 -14.78 12.64
CA LEU A 222 1.64 -14.32 13.92
C LEU A 222 0.13 -14.53 13.95
N ASP A 223 -0.40 -14.95 15.12
CA ASP A 223 -1.84 -15.08 15.31
C ASP A 223 -2.52 -13.72 15.37
N ARG A 224 -3.28 -13.40 14.32
CA ARG A 224 -4.05 -12.16 14.16
C ARG A 224 -5.52 -12.31 14.51
N SER A 225 -5.88 -13.27 15.34
CA SER A 225 -7.27 -13.45 15.81
C SER A 225 -7.76 -12.24 16.62
N SER A 226 -6.84 -11.57 17.33
CA SER A 226 -7.08 -10.32 18.05
C SER A 226 -5.87 -9.40 17.94
N MET A 227 -6.03 -8.27 17.26
CA MET A 227 -4.95 -7.29 17.10
C MET A 227 -4.49 -6.68 18.44
N ALA A 228 -5.41 -6.49 19.38
CA ALA A 228 -5.08 -5.95 20.69
C ALA A 228 -4.17 -6.91 21.47
N HIS A 229 -4.48 -8.22 21.46
CA HIS A 229 -3.64 -9.23 22.10
C HIS A 229 -2.31 -9.41 21.34
N LEU A 230 -2.33 -9.38 20.01
CA LEU A 230 -1.15 -9.50 19.20
C LEU A 230 -0.10 -8.44 19.54
N ARG A 231 -0.48 -7.17 19.66
CA ARG A 231 0.44 -6.04 19.96
C ARG A 231 1.27 -6.24 21.24
N VAL A 232 0.75 -6.99 22.21
CA VAL A 232 1.42 -7.25 23.49
C VAL A 232 1.99 -8.66 23.58
N SER A 233 1.87 -9.48 22.55
CA SER A 233 2.39 -10.83 22.54
C SER A 233 3.92 -10.85 22.52
N PRO A 234 4.57 -11.79 23.21
CA PRO A 234 6.03 -11.92 23.21
C PRO A 234 6.62 -12.07 21.81
N ASP A 235 5.96 -12.86 20.94
CA ASP A 235 6.44 -13.12 19.57
C ASP A 235 6.41 -11.86 18.72
N PHE A 236 5.35 -11.06 18.83
CA PHE A 236 5.24 -9.77 18.12
C PHE A 236 6.32 -8.80 18.59
N LEU A 237 6.50 -8.66 19.91
CA LEU A 237 7.49 -7.75 20.49
C LEU A 237 8.93 -8.17 20.13
N ALA A 238 9.22 -9.47 20.16
CA ALA A 238 10.52 -10.01 19.76
C ALA A 238 10.81 -9.74 18.28
N LEU A 239 9.86 -10.03 17.39
CA LEU A 239 10.02 -9.81 15.95
C LEU A 239 10.13 -8.31 15.62
N ARG A 240 9.34 -7.46 16.28
CA ARG A 240 9.43 -6.00 16.13
C ARG A 240 10.81 -5.50 16.51
N GLU A 241 11.35 -5.92 17.65
CA GLU A 241 12.69 -5.50 18.12
C GLU A 241 13.79 -6.00 17.18
N GLU A 242 13.70 -7.24 16.70
CA GLU A 242 14.62 -7.80 15.72
C GLU A 242 14.68 -6.98 14.43
N LEU A 243 13.51 -6.59 13.89
CA LEU A 243 13.43 -5.76 12.69
C LEU A 243 13.88 -4.31 12.96
N ALA A 244 13.58 -3.77 14.14
CA ALA A 244 14.04 -2.46 14.54
C ALA A 244 15.57 -2.39 14.66
N GLN A 245 16.21 -3.43 15.17
CA GLN A 245 17.68 -3.54 15.21
C GLN A 245 18.26 -3.60 13.79
N CYS A 246 17.63 -4.36 12.89
CA CYS A 246 18.04 -4.41 11.50
C CYS A 246 17.99 -3.01 10.85
N LEU A 247 16.90 -2.26 11.04
CA LEU A 247 16.76 -0.91 10.49
C LEU A 247 17.79 0.07 11.08
N ARG A 248 18.03 0.05 12.40
CA ARG A 248 19.06 0.87 13.04
C ARG A 248 20.45 0.60 12.50
N GLY A 249 20.76 -0.67 12.20
CA GLY A 249 22.05 -1.05 11.60
C GLY A 249 22.24 -0.59 10.15
N LEU A 250 21.16 -0.20 9.46
CA LEU A 250 21.18 0.31 8.08
C LEU A 250 21.29 1.84 8.00
N GLU A 251 21.03 2.55 9.10
CA GLU A 251 21.24 4.00 9.12
C GLU A 251 22.74 4.28 9.06
N PRO A 252 23.20 5.08 8.07
CA PRO A 252 24.59 5.50 8.08
C PRO A 252 24.87 6.22 9.39
N ALA A 253 26.08 6.00 9.97
CA ALA A 253 26.53 6.65 11.19
C ALA A 253 26.64 8.18 10.98
N LEU A 254 25.52 8.89 10.88
CA LEU A 254 25.40 10.32 10.62
C LEU A 254 25.42 11.14 11.92
N LEU A 255 25.70 10.51 13.06
CA LEU A 255 25.87 11.15 14.36
C LEU A 255 27.07 10.54 15.11
N ARG A 256 28.27 10.71 14.57
CA ARG A 256 29.49 10.70 15.35
C ARG A 256 30.29 11.96 15.10
#